data_9fd2a8b0cf191c1baf71c767c39c6b24
#
_entry.id   9fd2a8b0cf191c1baf71c767c39c6b24
#
_cell.length_a   1.000
_cell.length_b   1.000
_cell.length_c   1.000
_cell.angle_alpha   90.00
_cell.angle_beta   90.00
_cell.angle_gamma   90.00
#
_symmetry.space_group_name_H-M   'P 1'
#
loop_
_entity.id
_entity.type
_entity.pdbx_description
1 polymer ?
#
loop_
_entity_poly.entity_id
_entity_poly.type
_entity_poly.pdbx_seq_one_letter_code
_entity_poly.pdbx_strand_id
1 'polypeptide(L)'
;KTLKHNQFGGILADDMGLGKTLQVITFLWSEFQESAPGENRRALVITPASLVFNWMNEIERFAPGLPATVVTGDVKERKALIKNAGEREVLITSYDLLKRDLKAYQNLDFAVQIIDEAQYIKNHGTQVAKAVKEIRSEFRLALTGTPVENRLSELWSIFDFLMPGFLYSYEKFRKEIELPAVQYSNSDAMERLQKMIRPFVLRRLKRDVLKDLPDKLEKDMFSPLESEQFQRK
;
A
#
# COMPACT_ATOMS: atom_id res chain seq x y z
N LYS A 1 -11.58 -3.42 10.05
CA LYS A 1 -13.06 -3.43 9.92
C LYS A 1 -13.67 -2.07 10.28
N THR A 2 -13.33 -1.46 11.43
CA THR A 2 -13.90 -0.16 11.85
C THR A 2 -13.73 0.93 10.80
N LEU A 3 -12.55 1.07 10.19
CA LEU A 3 -12.33 2.05 9.11
C LEU A 3 -13.23 1.78 7.91
N LYS A 4 -13.31 0.53 7.45
CA LYS A 4 -14.17 0.14 6.33
C LYS A 4 -15.64 0.43 6.62
N HIS A 5 -16.12 0.10 7.82
CA HIS A 5 -17.51 0.37 8.23
C HIS A 5 -17.84 1.87 8.13
N ASN A 6 -16.88 2.73 8.44
CA ASN A 6 -17.04 4.19 8.36
C ASN A 6 -16.61 4.77 6.99
N GLN A 7 -16.37 3.95 5.98
CA GLN A 7 -15.94 4.34 4.64
C GLN A 7 -14.61 5.12 4.58
N PHE A 8 -13.72 4.88 5.55
CA PHE A 8 -12.40 5.47 5.59
C PHE A 8 -11.34 4.46 5.14
N GLY A 9 -10.38 4.91 4.34
CA GLY A 9 -9.16 4.15 4.05
C GLY A 9 -8.19 4.11 5.24
N GLY A 10 -7.13 3.30 5.14
CA GLY A 10 -6.14 3.19 6.21
C GLY A 10 -4.75 2.79 5.75
N ILE A 11 -3.77 3.03 6.61
CA ILE A 11 -2.37 2.65 6.43
C ILE A 11 -1.98 1.62 7.48
N LEU A 12 -1.45 0.49 7.05
CA LEU A 12 -0.76 -0.47 7.91
C LEU A 12 0.74 -0.28 7.72
N ALA A 13 1.36 0.43 8.66
CA ALA A 13 2.76 0.85 8.62
C ALA A 13 3.64 0.09 9.64
N ASP A 14 3.29 -1.14 9.96
CA ASP A 14 4.07 -2.01 10.84
C ASP A 14 5.47 -2.25 10.29
N ASP A 15 6.46 -2.40 11.17
CA ASP A 15 7.80 -2.79 10.79
C ASP A 15 7.82 -4.06 9.93
N MET A 16 8.83 -4.19 9.08
CA MET A 16 9.02 -5.38 8.25
C MET A 16 9.08 -6.65 9.13
N GLY A 17 8.38 -7.72 8.71
CA GLY A 17 8.35 -8.99 9.42
C GLY A 17 7.31 -9.08 10.55
N LEU A 18 6.47 -8.07 10.77
CA LEU A 18 5.32 -8.16 11.69
C LEU A 18 4.06 -8.73 11.02
N GLY A 19 4.20 -9.39 9.88
CA GLY A 19 3.12 -10.13 9.23
C GLY A 19 2.02 -9.26 8.60
N LYS A 20 2.36 -8.11 8.00
CA LYS A 20 1.39 -7.26 7.30
C LYS A 20 0.56 -8.02 6.28
N THR A 21 1.20 -8.82 5.41
CA THR A 21 0.53 -9.64 4.40
C THR A 21 -0.46 -10.60 5.04
N LEU A 22 -0.06 -11.32 6.10
CA LEU A 22 -0.94 -12.25 6.82
C LEU A 22 -2.17 -11.53 7.43
N GLN A 23 -1.97 -10.36 8.03
CA GLN A 23 -3.07 -9.56 8.59
C GLN A 23 -4.09 -9.17 7.49
N VAL A 24 -3.60 -8.80 6.31
CA VAL A 24 -4.45 -8.45 5.17
C VAL A 24 -5.15 -9.70 4.60
N ILE A 25 -4.46 -10.82 4.47
CA ILE A 25 -5.08 -12.08 4.03
C ILE A 25 -6.20 -12.49 4.99
N THR A 26 -5.97 -12.39 6.30
CA THR A 26 -7.00 -12.67 7.32
C THR A 26 -8.19 -11.72 7.21
N PHE A 27 -7.93 -10.45 6.95
CA PHE A 27 -9.00 -9.47 6.71
C PHE A 27 -9.81 -9.82 5.45
N LEU A 28 -9.17 -10.11 4.33
CA LEU A 28 -9.83 -10.51 3.09
C LEU A 28 -10.65 -11.79 3.28
N TRP A 29 -10.07 -12.79 3.94
CA TRP A 29 -10.77 -14.03 4.26
C TRP A 29 -12.05 -13.78 5.07
N SER A 30 -11.97 -12.96 6.12
CA SER A 30 -13.14 -12.58 6.92
C SER A 30 -14.21 -11.85 6.11
N GLU A 31 -13.81 -10.95 5.19
CA GLU A 31 -14.74 -10.26 4.30
C GLU A 31 -15.48 -11.22 3.35
N PHE A 32 -14.77 -12.23 2.86
CA PHE A 32 -15.35 -13.26 1.99
C PHE A 32 -16.30 -14.20 2.75
N GLN A 33 -16.02 -14.53 4.02
CA GLN A 33 -16.86 -15.39 4.83
C GLN A 33 -18.14 -14.69 5.30
N GLU A 34 -18.06 -13.42 5.64
CA GLU A 34 -19.18 -12.64 6.19
C GLU A 34 -20.12 -12.09 5.11
N SER A 35 -19.79 -12.23 3.83
CA SER A 35 -20.59 -11.69 2.72
C SER A 35 -21.77 -12.60 2.36
N ALA A 36 -22.89 -11.98 1.99
CA ALA A 36 -24.03 -12.70 1.44
C ALA A 36 -23.72 -13.31 0.05
N PRO A 37 -24.39 -14.41 -0.34
CA PRO A 37 -24.30 -14.93 -1.71
C PRO A 37 -24.70 -13.84 -2.74
N GLY A 38 -23.91 -13.70 -3.80
CA GLY A 38 -24.14 -12.69 -4.86
C GLY A 38 -23.66 -11.29 -4.55
N GLU A 39 -23.05 -11.07 -3.40
CA GLU A 39 -22.45 -9.80 -3.04
C GLU A 39 -21.04 -9.69 -3.64
N ASN A 40 -20.77 -8.60 -4.37
CA ASN A 40 -19.41 -8.36 -4.92
C ASN A 40 -18.41 -8.10 -3.78
N ARG A 41 -17.43 -8.97 -3.67
CA ARG A 41 -16.32 -8.88 -2.71
C ARG A 41 -14.97 -8.96 -3.38
N ARG A 42 -14.92 -8.73 -4.70
CA ARG A 42 -13.66 -8.73 -5.45
C ARG A 42 -12.67 -7.78 -4.79
N ALA A 43 -11.45 -8.29 -4.60
CA ALA A 43 -10.35 -7.49 -4.07
C ALA A 43 -9.23 -7.34 -5.11
N LEU A 44 -8.51 -6.23 -5.06
CA LEU A 44 -7.33 -5.98 -5.90
C LEU A 44 -6.13 -5.71 -5.00
N VAL A 45 -5.09 -6.52 -5.15
CA VAL A 45 -3.77 -6.32 -4.53
C VAL A 45 -2.81 -5.82 -5.59
N ILE A 46 -2.24 -4.66 -5.37
CA ILE A 46 -1.23 -4.02 -6.24
C ILE A 46 0.08 -4.00 -5.46
N THR A 47 1.10 -4.66 -5.97
CA THR A 47 2.37 -4.87 -5.28
C THR A 47 3.56 -4.70 -6.24
N PRO A 48 4.82 -4.53 -5.78
CA PRO A 48 5.98 -4.66 -6.64
C PRO A 48 6.01 -5.99 -7.41
N ALA A 49 6.52 -5.97 -8.65
CA ALA A 49 6.53 -7.16 -9.50
C ALA A 49 7.21 -8.38 -8.84
N SER A 50 8.25 -8.15 -8.05
CA SER A 50 8.97 -9.19 -7.29
C SER A 50 8.15 -9.84 -6.18
N LEU A 51 7.08 -9.22 -5.72
CA LEU A 51 6.26 -9.71 -4.60
C LEU A 51 4.94 -10.33 -5.04
N VAL A 52 4.58 -10.27 -6.32
CA VAL A 52 3.29 -10.77 -6.84
C VAL A 52 3.08 -12.25 -6.49
N PHE A 53 4.07 -13.09 -6.77
CA PHE A 53 3.98 -14.52 -6.48
C PHE A 53 4.13 -14.82 -4.99
N ASN A 54 4.81 -13.98 -4.22
CA ASN A 54 4.86 -14.10 -2.77
C ASN A 54 3.48 -13.95 -2.14
N TRP A 55 2.69 -12.99 -2.61
CA TRP A 55 1.29 -12.81 -2.20
C TRP A 55 0.45 -14.06 -2.49
N MET A 56 0.59 -14.65 -3.68
CA MET A 56 -0.12 -15.88 -4.04
C MET A 56 0.25 -17.04 -3.11
N ASN A 57 1.55 -17.26 -2.91
CA ASN A 57 2.05 -18.32 -2.04
C ASN A 57 1.58 -18.16 -0.59
N GLU A 58 1.51 -16.92 -0.07
CA GLU A 58 1.00 -16.66 1.27
C GLU A 58 -0.52 -16.91 1.36
N ILE A 59 -1.29 -16.54 0.33
CA ILE A 59 -2.72 -16.86 0.28
C ILE A 59 -2.93 -18.37 0.27
N GLU A 60 -2.24 -19.12 -0.58
CA GLU A 60 -2.33 -20.57 -0.65
C GLU A 60 -1.96 -21.25 0.68
N ARG A 61 -0.97 -20.70 1.37
CA ARG A 61 -0.50 -21.23 2.65
C ARG A 61 -1.45 -20.95 3.82
N PHE A 62 -1.99 -19.75 3.93
CA PHE A 62 -2.70 -19.29 5.11
C PHE A 62 -4.22 -19.21 4.94
N ALA A 63 -4.69 -19.14 3.71
CA ALA A 63 -6.11 -19.09 3.36
C ALA A 63 -6.40 -19.89 2.06
N PRO A 64 -6.16 -21.22 2.03
CA PRO A 64 -6.24 -22.01 0.81
C PRO A 64 -7.62 -22.03 0.15
N GLY A 65 -8.65 -21.63 0.87
CA GLY A 65 -10.02 -21.48 0.33
C GLY A 65 -10.35 -20.08 -0.20
N LEU A 66 -9.40 -19.11 -0.15
CA LEU A 66 -9.59 -17.78 -0.69
C LEU A 66 -9.25 -17.77 -2.19
N PRO A 67 -10.24 -17.60 -3.09
CA PRO A 67 -9.96 -17.57 -4.52
C PRO A 67 -9.04 -16.40 -4.86
N ALA A 68 -7.92 -16.68 -5.52
CA ALA A 68 -6.95 -15.66 -5.90
C ALA A 68 -6.35 -15.97 -7.28
N THR A 69 -6.11 -14.92 -8.07
CA THR A 69 -5.51 -15.01 -9.40
C THR A 69 -4.41 -13.98 -9.56
N VAL A 70 -3.23 -14.45 -10.00
CA VAL A 70 -2.13 -13.57 -10.41
C VAL A 70 -2.37 -13.14 -11.85
N VAL A 71 -2.52 -11.83 -12.05
CA VAL A 71 -2.69 -11.22 -13.38
C VAL A 71 -1.30 -11.05 -14.03
N THR A 72 -0.90 -12.06 -14.81
CA THR A 72 0.41 -12.14 -15.47
C THR A 72 0.28 -12.76 -16.86
N GLY A 73 1.38 -12.84 -17.62
CA GLY A 73 1.41 -13.39 -18.97
C GLY A 73 1.39 -12.31 -20.05
N ASP A 74 0.98 -12.68 -21.25
CA ASP A 74 0.83 -11.74 -22.37
C ASP A 74 -0.39 -10.84 -22.22
N VAL A 75 -0.55 -9.87 -23.13
CA VAL A 75 -1.66 -8.88 -23.07
C VAL A 75 -3.03 -9.55 -23.18
N LYS A 76 -3.17 -10.62 -24.01
CA LYS A 76 -4.45 -11.31 -24.20
C LYS A 76 -4.81 -12.11 -22.96
N GLU A 77 -3.83 -12.83 -22.41
CA GLU A 77 -3.98 -13.60 -21.18
C GLU A 77 -4.41 -12.71 -20.02
N ARG A 78 -3.70 -11.60 -19.79
CA ARG A 78 -4.05 -10.68 -18.69
C ARG A 78 -5.44 -10.08 -18.85
N LYS A 79 -5.82 -9.66 -20.07
CA LYS A 79 -7.18 -9.15 -20.32
C LYS A 79 -8.24 -10.22 -20.08
N ALA A 80 -7.97 -11.47 -20.43
CA ALA A 80 -8.89 -12.58 -20.19
C ALA A 80 -9.03 -12.84 -18.68
N LEU A 81 -7.92 -12.88 -17.93
CA LEU A 81 -7.94 -13.03 -16.47
C LEU A 81 -8.76 -11.91 -15.80
N ILE A 82 -8.52 -10.66 -16.17
CA ILE A 82 -9.26 -9.51 -15.61
C ILE A 82 -10.75 -9.61 -15.95
N LYS A 83 -11.09 -9.89 -17.22
CA LYS A 83 -12.48 -9.96 -17.69
C LYS A 83 -13.28 -11.08 -16.99
N ASN A 84 -12.63 -12.22 -16.77
CA ASN A 84 -13.26 -13.41 -16.19
C ASN A 84 -13.18 -13.46 -14.65
N ALA A 85 -12.65 -12.41 -14.03
CA ALA A 85 -12.52 -12.33 -12.58
C ALA A 85 -13.87 -12.48 -11.88
N GLY A 86 -13.94 -13.41 -10.93
CA GLY A 86 -15.12 -13.68 -10.14
C GLY A 86 -15.48 -12.52 -9.20
N GLU A 87 -16.72 -12.48 -8.75
CA GLU A 87 -17.19 -11.47 -7.78
C GLU A 87 -16.58 -11.66 -6.38
N ARG A 88 -16.06 -12.84 -6.11
CA ARG A 88 -15.42 -13.21 -4.84
C ARG A 88 -14.02 -13.74 -5.10
N GLU A 89 -13.17 -12.89 -5.61
CA GLU A 89 -11.81 -13.26 -6.02
C GLU A 89 -10.81 -12.14 -5.70
N VAL A 90 -9.60 -12.51 -5.33
CA VAL A 90 -8.47 -11.60 -5.13
C VAL A 90 -7.63 -11.56 -6.40
N LEU A 91 -7.64 -10.45 -7.11
CA LEU A 91 -6.71 -10.22 -8.22
C LEU A 91 -5.40 -9.64 -7.66
N ILE A 92 -4.29 -10.22 -8.06
CA ILE A 92 -2.94 -9.78 -7.66
C ILE A 92 -2.20 -9.32 -8.90
N THR A 93 -1.73 -8.07 -8.90
CA THR A 93 -1.03 -7.50 -10.06
C THR A 93 0.12 -6.60 -9.62
N SER A 94 1.03 -6.29 -10.55
CA SER A 94 2.07 -5.31 -10.28
C SER A 94 1.66 -3.90 -10.69
N TYR A 95 2.31 -2.89 -10.11
CA TYR A 95 2.09 -1.49 -10.45
C TYR A 95 2.24 -1.19 -11.94
N ASP A 96 3.25 -1.79 -12.60
CA ASP A 96 3.48 -1.59 -14.03
C ASP A 96 2.43 -2.26 -14.91
N LEU A 97 1.99 -3.47 -14.53
CA LEU A 97 0.93 -4.16 -15.27
C LEU A 97 -0.42 -3.47 -15.08
N LEU A 98 -0.74 -3.01 -13.87
CA LEU A 98 -1.94 -2.22 -13.64
C LEU A 98 -1.99 -1.00 -14.56
N LYS A 99 -0.90 -0.24 -14.62
CA LYS A 99 -0.80 0.95 -15.49
C LYS A 99 -1.01 0.61 -16.97
N ARG A 100 -0.46 -0.51 -17.44
CA ARG A 100 -0.61 -0.97 -18.85
C ARG A 100 -2.02 -1.42 -19.17
N ASP A 101 -2.66 -2.11 -18.23
CA ASP A 101 -3.94 -2.77 -18.43
C ASP A 101 -5.12 -1.99 -17.80
N LEU A 102 -4.92 -0.73 -17.41
CA LEU A 102 -5.87 0.10 -16.66
C LEU A 102 -7.28 0.09 -17.25
N LYS A 103 -7.40 0.17 -18.58
CA LYS A 103 -8.69 0.14 -19.27
C LYS A 103 -9.48 -1.14 -19.01
N ALA A 104 -8.82 -2.28 -18.82
CA ALA A 104 -9.50 -3.54 -18.52
C ALA A 104 -10.09 -3.54 -17.10
N TYR A 105 -9.41 -2.89 -16.14
CA TYR A 105 -9.88 -2.77 -14.77
C TYR A 105 -11.01 -1.76 -14.58
N GLN A 106 -11.15 -0.75 -15.46
CA GLN A 106 -12.16 0.30 -15.33
C GLN A 106 -13.62 -0.21 -15.37
N ASN A 107 -13.84 -1.42 -15.90
CA ASN A 107 -15.16 -2.06 -15.94
C ASN A 107 -15.45 -2.93 -14.71
N LEU A 108 -14.54 -2.99 -13.76
CA LEU A 108 -14.70 -3.77 -12.54
C LEU A 108 -14.85 -2.85 -11.33
N ASP A 109 -15.72 -3.25 -10.41
CA ASP A 109 -15.84 -2.66 -9.10
C ASP A 109 -15.17 -3.59 -8.07
N PHE A 110 -14.40 -3.00 -7.16
CA PHE A 110 -13.69 -3.73 -6.12
C PHE A 110 -14.24 -3.34 -4.74
N ALA A 111 -14.56 -4.33 -3.93
CA ALA A 111 -14.89 -4.08 -2.53
C ALA A 111 -13.68 -3.62 -1.71
N VAL A 112 -12.48 -4.09 -2.10
CA VAL A 112 -11.22 -3.76 -1.42
C VAL A 112 -10.11 -3.55 -2.45
N GLN A 113 -9.38 -2.45 -2.32
CA GLN A 113 -8.15 -2.19 -3.06
C GLN A 113 -7.00 -2.03 -2.09
N ILE A 114 -5.93 -2.80 -2.30
CA ILE A 114 -4.75 -2.82 -1.45
C ILE A 114 -3.54 -2.44 -2.29
N ILE A 115 -2.75 -1.51 -1.80
CA ILE A 115 -1.42 -1.22 -2.34
C ILE A 115 -0.37 -1.67 -1.34
N ASP A 116 0.55 -2.49 -1.79
CA ASP A 116 1.70 -2.94 -0.99
C ASP A 116 2.95 -2.15 -1.39
N GLU A 117 3.83 -1.89 -0.42
CA GLU A 117 4.96 -0.98 -0.58
C GLU A 117 4.50 0.39 -1.12
N ALA A 118 3.61 1.06 -0.36
CA ALA A 118 2.91 2.28 -0.76
C ALA A 118 3.83 3.43 -1.22
N GLN A 119 5.14 3.37 -0.92
CA GLN A 119 6.11 4.32 -1.45
C GLN A 119 6.24 4.31 -2.99
N TYR A 120 5.71 3.29 -3.67
CA TYR A 120 5.63 3.29 -5.14
C TYR A 120 4.75 4.40 -5.69
N ILE A 121 3.80 4.90 -4.91
CA ILE A 121 2.94 6.03 -5.28
C ILE A 121 3.30 7.34 -4.58
N LYS A 122 4.49 7.44 -3.98
CA LYS A 122 4.95 8.65 -3.24
C LYS A 122 4.90 9.95 -4.04
N ASN A 123 5.05 9.87 -5.34
CA ASN A 123 4.91 11.01 -6.24
C ASN A 123 3.55 10.96 -6.94
N HIS A 124 2.63 11.81 -6.50
CA HIS A 124 1.25 11.89 -6.99
C HIS A 124 1.13 12.21 -8.49
N GLY A 125 2.16 12.84 -9.08
CA GLY A 125 2.19 13.19 -10.50
C GLY A 125 2.48 12.04 -11.45
N THR A 126 2.98 10.89 -10.95
CA THR A 126 3.35 9.75 -11.78
C THR A 126 2.15 9.04 -12.39
N GLN A 127 2.38 8.41 -13.56
CA GLN A 127 1.33 7.59 -14.21
C GLN A 127 0.88 6.41 -13.34
N VAL A 128 1.79 5.85 -12.53
CA VAL A 128 1.47 4.77 -11.59
C VAL A 128 0.51 5.27 -10.50
N ALA A 129 0.83 6.40 -9.87
CA ALA A 129 -0.03 6.98 -8.83
C ALA A 129 -1.42 7.35 -9.37
N LYS A 130 -1.50 7.87 -10.59
CA LYS A 130 -2.77 8.15 -11.27
C LYS A 130 -3.55 6.87 -11.54
N ALA A 131 -2.92 5.86 -12.15
CA ALA A 131 -3.56 4.60 -12.48
C ALA A 131 -4.17 3.90 -11.25
N VAL A 132 -3.44 3.88 -10.13
CA VAL A 132 -3.93 3.29 -8.88
C VAL A 132 -5.19 4.01 -8.37
N LYS A 133 -5.27 5.33 -8.51
CA LYS A 133 -6.41 6.14 -8.06
C LYS A 133 -7.64 6.01 -8.96
N GLU A 134 -7.47 5.65 -10.24
CA GLU A 134 -8.56 5.47 -11.19
C GLU A 134 -9.37 4.19 -10.97
N ILE A 135 -8.86 3.25 -10.17
CA ILE A 135 -9.58 2.02 -9.83
C ILE A 135 -10.76 2.35 -8.92
N ARG A 136 -11.95 1.85 -9.29
CA ARG A 136 -13.15 1.98 -8.47
C ARG A 136 -13.12 0.96 -7.34
N SER A 137 -13.16 1.43 -6.12
CA SER A 137 -13.10 0.60 -4.92
C SER A 137 -13.84 1.25 -3.76
N GLU A 138 -14.52 0.43 -2.96
CA GLU A 138 -15.25 0.88 -1.77
C GLU A 138 -14.31 1.18 -0.59
N PHE A 139 -13.29 0.35 -0.42
CA PHE A 139 -12.32 0.46 0.67
C PHE A 139 -10.89 0.39 0.14
N ARG A 140 -10.04 1.27 0.63
CA ARG A 140 -8.64 1.36 0.24
C ARG A 140 -7.71 1.19 1.41
N LEU A 141 -6.69 0.35 1.24
CA LEU A 141 -5.68 0.06 2.24
C LEU A 141 -4.28 0.20 1.64
N ALA A 142 -3.39 0.88 2.36
CA ALA A 142 -1.99 1.00 2.00
C ALA A 142 -1.11 0.26 3.00
N LEU A 143 -0.17 -0.54 2.50
CA LEU A 143 0.84 -1.23 3.30
C LEU A 143 2.20 -0.59 3.05
N THR A 144 2.96 -0.35 4.10
CA THR A 144 4.33 0.15 4.00
C THR A 144 5.16 -0.33 5.17
N GLY A 145 6.44 -0.59 4.93
CA GLY A 145 7.43 -0.85 5.98
C GLY A 145 8.27 0.38 6.32
N THR A 146 8.07 1.50 5.60
CA THR A 146 8.83 2.73 5.82
C THR A 146 8.02 3.75 6.61
N PRO A 147 8.67 4.58 7.45
CA PRO A 147 8.00 5.66 8.14
C PRO A 147 7.41 6.68 7.14
N VAL A 148 6.08 6.78 7.10
CA VAL A 148 5.36 7.69 6.20
C VAL A 148 5.54 9.16 6.61
N GLU A 149 6.00 9.39 7.84
CA GLU A 149 6.12 10.72 8.45
C GLU A 149 7.32 11.53 7.96
N ASN A 150 8.31 10.88 7.33
CA ASN A 150 9.57 11.52 6.97
C ASN A 150 9.48 12.48 5.76
N ARG A 151 8.43 12.34 4.93
CA ARG A 151 8.21 13.19 3.76
C ARG A 151 6.74 13.50 3.59
N LEU A 152 6.36 14.73 3.89
CA LEU A 152 4.96 15.17 3.90
C LEU A 152 4.27 15.05 2.54
N SER A 153 4.99 15.28 1.45
CA SER A 153 4.48 15.08 0.09
C SER A 153 4.16 13.61 -0.23
N GLU A 154 4.96 12.68 0.28
CA GLU A 154 4.70 11.23 0.13
C GLU A 154 3.46 10.82 0.93
N LEU A 155 3.35 11.31 2.17
CA LEU A 155 2.18 11.12 3.03
C LEU A 155 0.92 11.64 2.34
N TRP A 156 0.97 12.86 1.80
CA TRP A 156 -0.17 13.42 1.06
C TRP A 156 -0.59 12.53 -0.10
N SER A 157 0.36 12.03 -0.90
CA SER A 157 0.05 11.17 -2.05
C SER A 157 -0.65 9.87 -1.66
N ILE A 158 -0.25 9.26 -0.52
CA ILE A 158 -0.89 8.05 0.00
C ILE A 158 -2.30 8.38 0.51
N PHE A 159 -2.48 9.48 1.23
CA PHE A 159 -3.81 9.90 1.71
C PHE A 159 -4.75 10.30 0.57
N ASP A 160 -4.23 10.91 -0.50
CA ASP A 160 -5.00 11.21 -1.71
C ASP A 160 -5.45 9.94 -2.46
N PHE A 161 -4.69 8.84 -2.34
CA PHE A 161 -5.15 7.52 -2.77
C PHE A 161 -6.23 6.96 -1.83
N LEU A 162 -6.01 6.99 -0.51
CA LEU A 162 -6.92 6.38 0.48
C LEU A 162 -8.27 7.10 0.56
N MET A 163 -8.22 8.41 0.63
CA MET A 163 -9.37 9.31 0.89
C MET A 163 -9.15 10.62 0.14
N PRO A 164 -9.51 10.69 -1.15
CA PRO A 164 -9.30 11.89 -1.96
C PRO A 164 -9.91 13.13 -1.31
N GLY A 165 -9.11 14.20 -1.20
CA GLY A 165 -9.53 15.47 -0.59
C GLY A 165 -9.44 15.56 0.93
N PHE A 166 -9.16 14.47 1.65
CA PHE A 166 -9.04 14.47 3.12
C PHE A 166 -7.95 15.43 3.62
N LEU A 167 -6.80 15.44 2.97
CA LEU A 167 -5.70 16.38 3.26
C LEU A 167 -5.70 17.60 2.30
N TYR A 168 -6.86 18.01 1.83
CA TYR A 168 -7.04 19.11 0.88
C TYR A 168 -6.39 18.85 -0.50
N SER A 169 -6.40 19.86 -1.40
CA SER A 169 -5.57 19.83 -2.61
C SER A 169 -4.08 19.88 -2.23
N TYR A 170 -3.20 19.36 -3.10
CA TYR A 170 -1.76 19.38 -2.84
C TYR A 170 -1.21 20.80 -2.65
N GLU A 171 -1.71 21.75 -3.43
CA GLU A 171 -1.32 23.16 -3.31
C GLU A 171 -1.65 23.73 -1.93
N LYS A 172 -2.87 23.46 -1.43
CA LYS A 172 -3.31 23.91 -0.12
C LYS A 172 -2.54 23.19 0.99
N PHE A 173 -2.37 21.88 0.89
CA PHE A 173 -1.57 21.07 1.83
C PHE A 173 -0.13 21.60 1.93
N ARG A 174 0.50 21.85 0.77
CA ARG A 174 1.85 22.40 0.71
C ARG A 174 1.95 23.76 1.40
N LYS A 175 1.02 24.66 1.12
CA LYS A 175 1.01 26.02 1.68
C LYS A 175 0.73 26.04 3.20
N GLU A 176 -0.22 25.25 3.66
CA GLU A 176 -0.71 25.32 5.04
C GLU A 176 0.01 24.35 6.00
N ILE A 177 0.61 23.28 5.49
CA ILE A 177 1.21 22.22 6.31
C ILE A 177 2.68 22.00 5.95
N GLU A 178 2.99 21.65 4.68
CA GLU A 178 4.34 21.23 4.29
C GLU A 178 5.37 22.36 4.43
N LEU A 179 5.11 23.52 3.85
CA LEU A 179 6.02 24.67 3.94
C LEU A 179 6.19 25.18 5.37
N PRO A 180 5.13 25.38 6.17
CA PRO A 180 5.28 25.78 7.57
C PRO A 180 6.08 24.77 8.39
N ALA A 181 5.82 23.47 8.23
CA ALA A 181 6.50 22.43 8.98
C ALA A 181 7.99 22.31 8.62
N VAL A 182 8.34 22.41 7.32
CA VAL A 182 9.70 22.17 6.84
C VAL A 182 10.56 23.45 6.91
N GLN A 183 10.03 24.60 6.49
CA GLN A 183 10.80 25.84 6.40
C GLN A 183 10.85 26.62 7.71
N TYR A 184 9.78 26.58 8.50
CA TYR A 184 9.66 27.38 9.72
C TYR A 184 9.70 26.55 11.00
N SER A 185 9.96 25.23 10.89
CA SER A 185 9.96 24.29 12.02
C SER A 185 8.71 24.45 12.90
N ASN A 186 7.56 24.73 12.26
CA ASN A 186 6.32 24.99 12.95
C ASN A 186 5.75 23.68 13.52
N SER A 187 5.93 23.51 14.83
CA SER A 187 5.43 22.35 15.58
C SER A 187 3.92 22.20 15.50
N ASP A 188 3.16 23.32 15.45
CA ASP A 188 1.70 23.30 15.47
C ASP A 188 1.12 22.70 14.17
N ALA A 189 1.75 22.99 13.02
CA ALA A 189 1.36 22.42 11.74
C ALA A 189 1.56 20.89 11.73
N MET A 190 2.68 20.40 12.28
CA MET A 190 2.95 18.97 12.42
C MET A 190 2.02 18.30 13.41
N GLU A 191 1.78 18.91 14.57
CA GLU A 191 0.85 18.38 15.59
C GLU A 191 -0.57 18.28 15.04
N ARG A 192 -1.03 19.31 14.33
CA ARG A 192 -2.34 19.29 13.65
C ARG A 192 -2.42 18.15 12.64
N LEU A 193 -1.42 17.98 11.78
CA LEU A 193 -1.37 16.89 10.81
C LEU A 193 -1.40 15.53 11.50
N GLN A 194 -0.56 15.32 12.51
CA GLN A 194 -0.51 14.07 13.28
C GLN A 194 -1.87 13.74 13.92
N LYS A 195 -2.55 14.71 14.51
CA LYS A 195 -3.92 14.51 15.05
C LYS A 195 -4.91 14.08 13.97
N MET A 196 -4.81 14.67 12.78
CA MET A 196 -5.70 14.32 11.66
C MET A 196 -5.47 12.90 11.16
N ILE A 197 -4.22 12.47 10.99
CA ILE A 197 -3.89 11.18 10.35
C ILE A 197 -3.85 9.99 11.32
N ARG A 198 -3.61 10.22 12.61
CA ARG A 198 -3.44 9.18 13.64
C ARG A 198 -4.53 8.10 13.64
N PRO A 199 -5.83 8.41 13.47
CA PRO A 199 -6.89 7.39 13.45
C PRO A 199 -6.79 6.41 12.28
N PHE A 200 -6.06 6.76 11.22
CA PHE A 200 -5.98 6.02 9.96
C PHE A 200 -4.66 5.28 9.76
N VAL A 201 -3.71 5.44 10.68
CA VAL A 201 -2.38 4.84 10.60
C VAL A 201 -2.19 3.88 11.76
N LEU A 202 -2.00 2.60 11.46
CA LEU A 202 -1.55 1.61 12.44
C LEU A 202 -0.07 1.34 12.22
N ARG A 203 0.75 1.67 13.22
CA ARG A 203 2.19 1.43 13.22
C ARG A 203 2.63 0.77 14.51
N ARG A 204 3.24 -0.40 14.39
CA ARG A 204 3.88 -1.10 15.50
C ARG A 204 5.35 -1.31 15.16
N LEU A 205 6.21 -1.12 16.13
CA LEU A 205 7.65 -1.36 15.99
C LEU A 205 7.99 -2.75 16.50
N LYS A 206 8.96 -3.42 15.88
CA LYS A 206 9.41 -4.74 16.32
C LYS A 206 9.81 -4.76 17.78
N ARG A 207 10.55 -3.75 18.24
CA ARG A 207 11.00 -3.62 19.63
C ARG A 207 9.85 -3.56 20.64
N ASP A 208 8.68 -3.05 20.22
CA ASP A 208 7.53 -2.90 21.11
C ASP A 208 6.70 -4.18 21.19
N VAL A 209 6.75 -5.02 20.13
CA VAL A 209 5.96 -6.24 20.01
C VAL A 209 6.75 -7.49 20.37
N LEU A 210 8.02 -7.55 19.98
CA LEU A 210 8.89 -8.71 20.13
C LEU A 210 9.96 -8.43 21.20
N LYS A 211 9.53 -8.44 22.46
CA LYS A 211 10.38 -8.13 23.62
C LYS A 211 11.53 -9.13 23.82
N ASP A 212 11.42 -10.32 23.26
CA ASP A 212 12.42 -11.40 23.36
C ASP A 212 13.51 -11.34 22.29
N LEU A 213 13.43 -10.37 21.35
CA LEU A 213 14.50 -10.19 20.37
C LEU A 213 15.67 -9.44 21.01
N PRO A 214 16.92 -9.90 20.77
CA PRO A 214 18.10 -9.16 21.20
C PRO A 214 18.16 -7.78 20.52
N ASP A 215 18.80 -6.84 21.17
CA ASP A 215 19.03 -5.50 20.60
C ASP A 215 19.73 -5.58 19.25
N LYS A 216 19.34 -4.72 18.33
CA LYS A 216 19.96 -4.63 17.02
C LYS A 216 21.41 -4.15 17.19
N LEU A 217 22.38 -5.02 16.93
CA LEU A 217 23.78 -4.66 16.88
C LEU A 217 24.10 -4.07 15.50
N GLU A 218 24.32 -2.77 15.43
CA GLU A 218 24.85 -2.11 14.24
C GLU A 218 26.36 -2.01 14.38
N LYS A 219 27.11 -2.56 13.43
CA LYS A 219 28.55 -2.44 13.36
C LYS A 219 28.94 -1.79 12.02
N ASP A 220 29.48 -0.60 12.11
CA ASP A 220 30.04 0.05 10.95
C ASP A 220 31.36 -0.66 10.57
N MET A 221 31.39 -1.24 9.38
CA MET A 221 32.60 -1.80 8.80
C MET A 221 33.16 -0.85 7.76
N PHE A 222 34.28 -0.24 8.08
CA PHE A 222 35.03 0.58 7.12
C PHE A 222 35.94 -0.34 6.29
N SER A 223 35.69 -0.42 4.99
CA SER A 223 36.62 -1.05 4.05
C SER A 223 37.35 0.07 3.30
N PRO A 224 38.69 0.23 3.45
CA PRO A 224 39.43 1.17 2.64
C PRO A 224 39.35 0.74 1.17
N LEU A 225 39.06 1.69 0.29
CA LEU A 225 39.13 1.45 -1.15
C LEU A 225 40.60 1.30 -1.56
N GLU A 226 40.95 0.23 -2.27
CA GLU A 226 42.26 0.08 -2.88
C GLU A 226 42.46 1.13 -3.98
N SER A 227 43.73 1.54 -4.19
CA SER A 227 44.06 2.63 -5.10
C SER A 227 43.59 2.45 -6.55
N GLU A 228 43.37 1.23 -7.01
CA GLU A 228 42.80 0.93 -8.32
C GLU A 228 41.29 1.23 -8.45
N GLN A 229 40.57 1.29 -7.35
CA GLN A 229 39.14 1.62 -7.32
C GLN A 229 38.88 3.13 -7.42
N PHE A 230 39.84 3.95 -7.08
CA PHE A 230 39.79 5.42 -7.24
C PHE A 230 39.91 5.88 -8.68
N GLN A 231 40.48 5.10 -9.59
CA GLN A 231 40.75 5.47 -10.99
C GLN A 231 39.58 5.18 -11.95
N ARG A 232 38.45 4.60 -11.47
CA ARG A 232 37.28 4.23 -12.29
C ARG A 232 36.03 5.09 -12.01
N LYS A 233 36.24 6.39 -11.73
CA LYS A 233 35.12 7.35 -11.70
C LYS A 233 35.27 8.35 -12.83
#